data_aae1428e8c91a38164a608da239cff1b
#
_entry.id   aae1428e8c91a38164a608da239cff1b
#
_cell.length_a   1.000
_cell.length_b   1.000
_cell.length_c   1.000
_cell.angle_alpha   90.00
_cell.angle_beta   90.00
_cell.angle_gamma   90.00
#
_symmetry.space_group_name_H-M   'P 1'
#
loop_
_entity.id
_entity.type
_entity.pdbx_description
1 polymer ?
#
loop_
_entity_poly.entity_id
_entity_poly.type
_entity_poly.pdbx_seq_one_letter_code
_entity_poly.pdbx_strand_id
1 'polypeptide(L)'
;IAAAALAAGTVLLFYSLAAVFLRAARARPSFYLRGLNAFVVRQIGSRIRTNYRLMAVICGLLTVTICAVSIGTSTALAMNDLARSSTPYDLNVLCDTDRDGDGSIADHLASCGVPMADYAAAMEQISLYMADFTYGTWFSGQQLELWAMDAALSECEVNVVTVSDFNRALALQGKAPVALGEGQYLVNCNYKGTYAYVEQALQDHAELTVNGFVLQRAGTQVLQETFFMTQMGNNDRGTLIVPDRVAAGLAKDLNVLLVQYRADTDPDEVLQKMIPIGLDDAHSY
;
A
#
# COMPACT_ATOMS: atom_id res chain seq x y z
N ILE A 1 -30.55 -2.69 -0.65
CA ILE A 1 -31.54 -1.59 -0.88
C ILE A 1 -31.17 -0.84 -2.16
N ALA A 2 -29.97 -0.35 -2.37
CA ALA A 2 -29.55 0.41 -3.56
C ALA A 2 -29.73 -0.37 -4.88
N ALA A 3 -29.33 -1.65 -4.94
CA ALA A 3 -29.47 -2.48 -6.13
C ALA A 3 -30.95 -2.72 -6.52
N ALA A 4 -31.82 -2.91 -5.53
CA ALA A 4 -33.25 -3.07 -5.76
C ALA A 4 -33.90 -1.77 -6.28
N ALA A 5 -33.47 -0.62 -5.75
CA ALA A 5 -33.92 0.69 -6.23
C ALA A 5 -33.45 0.97 -7.67
N LEU A 6 -32.21 0.60 -8.01
CA LEU A 6 -31.68 0.72 -9.38
C LEU A 6 -32.46 -0.14 -10.36
N ALA A 7 -32.72 -1.40 -10.02
CA ALA A 7 -33.50 -2.31 -10.86
C ALA A 7 -34.93 -1.80 -11.07
N ALA A 8 -35.62 -1.37 -10.02
CA ALA A 8 -36.94 -0.78 -10.11
C ALA A 8 -36.95 0.50 -10.96
N GLY A 9 -35.96 1.38 -10.76
CA GLY A 9 -35.79 2.61 -11.53
C GLY A 9 -35.58 2.33 -13.03
N THR A 10 -34.77 1.35 -13.37
CA THR A 10 -34.55 0.94 -14.78
C THR A 10 -35.83 0.45 -15.44
N VAL A 11 -36.61 -0.40 -14.77
CA VAL A 11 -37.90 -0.89 -15.29
C VAL A 11 -38.89 0.26 -15.48
N LEU A 12 -39.00 1.16 -14.49
CA LEU A 12 -39.89 2.33 -14.57
C LEU A 12 -39.46 3.28 -15.69
N LEU A 13 -38.17 3.47 -15.92
CA LEU A 13 -37.65 4.31 -17.00
C LEU A 13 -38.07 3.76 -18.38
N PHE A 14 -37.85 2.49 -18.63
CA PHE A 14 -38.27 1.88 -19.91
C PHE A 14 -39.79 1.87 -20.09
N TYR A 15 -40.53 1.64 -19.03
CA TYR A 15 -42.00 1.72 -19.07
C TYR A 15 -42.49 3.12 -19.38
N SER A 16 -41.97 4.16 -18.72
CA SER A 16 -42.33 5.55 -18.95
C SER A 16 -41.93 6.03 -20.35
N LEU A 17 -40.73 5.67 -20.83
CA LEU A 17 -40.27 6.01 -22.16
C LEU A 17 -41.17 5.42 -23.23
N ALA A 18 -41.56 4.16 -23.08
CA ALA A 18 -42.54 3.52 -23.97
C ALA A 18 -43.90 4.20 -23.99
N ALA A 19 -44.41 4.60 -22.80
CA ALA A 19 -45.66 5.30 -22.66
C ALA A 19 -45.64 6.70 -23.27
N VAL A 20 -44.55 7.45 -23.06
CA VAL A 20 -44.33 8.79 -23.65
C VAL A 20 -44.27 8.73 -25.18
N PHE A 21 -43.50 7.78 -25.74
CA PHE A 21 -43.41 7.60 -27.19
C PHE A 21 -44.78 7.33 -27.84
N LEU A 22 -45.57 6.43 -27.23
CA LEU A 22 -46.91 6.12 -27.73
C LEU A 22 -47.85 7.30 -27.62
N ARG A 23 -47.79 8.09 -26.52
CA ARG A 23 -48.60 9.31 -26.37
C ARG A 23 -48.19 10.37 -27.39
N ALA A 24 -46.88 10.61 -27.58
CA ALA A 24 -46.38 11.60 -28.55
C ALA A 24 -46.78 11.24 -29.99
N ALA A 25 -46.70 9.96 -30.38
CA ALA A 25 -47.13 9.51 -31.69
C ALA A 25 -48.63 9.69 -31.92
N ARG A 26 -49.48 9.49 -30.91
CA ARG A 26 -50.94 9.69 -31.00
C ARG A 26 -51.36 11.15 -30.91
N ALA A 27 -50.57 12.00 -30.25
CA ALA A 27 -50.85 13.44 -30.08
C ALA A 27 -50.70 14.26 -31.35
N ARG A 28 -50.12 13.69 -32.43
CA ARG A 28 -49.96 14.35 -33.74
C ARG A 28 -50.96 13.76 -34.77
N PRO A 29 -52.17 14.29 -34.92
CA PRO A 29 -53.19 13.71 -35.80
C PRO A 29 -52.79 13.67 -37.27
N SER A 30 -52.02 14.67 -37.72
CA SER A 30 -51.48 14.75 -39.10
C SER A 30 -50.51 13.63 -39.41
N PHE A 31 -49.80 13.08 -38.41
CA PHE A 31 -48.90 11.92 -38.59
C PHE A 31 -49.69 10.62 -38.38
N TYR A 32 -50.52 10.54 -37.35
CA TYR A 32 -51.24 9.33 -36.95
C TYR A 32 -52.25 8.86 -37.98
N LEU A 33 -52.98 9.80 -38.59
CA LEU A 33 -54.09 9.52 -39.56
C LEU A 33 -53.60 9.43 -41.01
N ARG A 34 -52.31 9.58 -41.27
CA ARG A 34 -51.76 9.53 -42.66
C ARG A 34 -51.40 8.10 -43.07
N GLY A 35 -52.14 7.56 -44.03
CA GLY A 35 -51.93 6.23 -44.59
C GLY A 35 -51.99 5.08 -43.57
N LEU A 36 -50.95 4.19 -43.55
CA LEU A 36 -50.87 3.05 -42.65
C LEU A 36 -50.24 3.35 -41.28
N ASN A 37 -49.96 4.62 -40.97
CA ASN A 37 -49.24 4.99 -39.75
C ASN A 37 -49.99 4.58 -38.48
N ALA A 38 -51.33 4.69 -38.45
CA ALA A 38 -52.15 4.25 -37.31
C ALA A 38 -52.00 2.74 -37.05
N PHE A 39 -51.89 1.91 -38.09
CA PHE A 39 -51.67 0.48 -37.98
C PHE A 39 -50.24 0.18 -37.47
N VAL A 40 -49.25 0.85 -38.05
CA VAL A 40 -47.83 0.71 -37.66
C VAL A 40 -47.62 1.12 -36.20
N VAL A 41 -48.11 2.28 -35.77
CA VAL A 41 -48.00 2.73 -34.40
C VAL A 41 -48.69 1.79 -33.40
N ARG A 42 -49.83 1.21 -33.79
CA ARG A 42 -50.54 0.21 -32.99
C ARG A 42 -49.73 -1.09 -32.88
N GLN A 43 -49.11 -1.55 -33.97
CA GLN A 43 -48.29 -2.75 -34.00
C GLN A 43 -46.97 -2.57 -33.21
N ILE A 44 -46.32 -1.41 -33.39
CA ILE A 44 -45.11 -1.03 -32.62
C ILE A 44 -45.49 -0.92 -31.15
N GLY A 45 -46.63 -0.26 -30.79
CA GLY A 45 -47.09 -0.13 -29.43
C GLY A 45 -47.34 -1.46 -28.72
N SER A 46 -47.88 -2.43 -29.42
CA SER A 46 -48.06 -3.81 -28.91
C SER A 46 -46.68 -4.47 -28.64
N ARG A 47 -45.76 -4.39 -29.57
CA ARG A 47 -44.40 -4.98 -29.41
C ARG A 47 -43.58 -4.28 -28.36
N ILE A 48 -43.62 -2.95 -28.23
CA ILE A 48 -42.93 -2.20 -27.22
C ILE A 48 -43.45 -2.60 -25.82
N ARG A 49 -44.78 -2.73 -25.68
CA ARG A 49 -45.39 -3.13 -24.40
C ARG A 49 -45.02 -4.56 -23.96
N THR A 50 -44.70 -5.44 -24.93
CA THR A 50 -44.25 -6.79 -24.65
C THR A 50 -42.74 -6.84 -24.41
N ASN A 51 -41.95 -6.04 -25.12
CA ASN A 51 -40.49 -6.13 -25.14
C ASN A 51 -39.81 -5.24 -24.08
N TYR A 52 -40.53 -4.27 -23.41
CA TYR A 52 -39.90 -3.41 -22.42
C TYR A 52 -39.26 -4.20 -21.26
N ARG A 53 -39.87 -5.33 -20.89
CA ARG A 53 -39.34 -6.20 -19.83
C ARG A 53 -38.01 -6.83 -20.25
N LEU A 54 -37.96 -7.32 -21.50
CA LEU A 54 -36.73 -7.90 -22.05
C LEU A 54 -35.63 -6.84 -22.14
N MET A 55 -35.96 -5.63 -22.62
CA MET A 55 -35.01 -4.50 -22.67
C MET A 55 -34.50 -4.10 -21.28
N ALA A 56 -35.38 -4.07 -20.30
CA ALA A 56 -34.99 -3.78 -18.91
C ALA A 56 -34.06 -4.84 -18.32
N VAL A 57 -34.33 -6.12 -18.61
CA VAL A 57 -33.45 -7.22 -18.17
C VAL A 57 -32.08 -7.14 -18.85
N ILE A 58 -32.02 -6.93 -20.16
CA ILE A 58 -30.75 -6.79 -20.90
C ILE A 58 -29.96 -5.59 -20.35
N CYS A 59 -30.62 -4.44 -20.16
CA CYS A 59 -29.97 -3.26 -19.60
C CYS A 59 -29.45 -3.51 -18.18
N GLY A 60 -30.25 -4.19 -17.34
CA GLY A 60 -29.81 -4.58 -16.00
C GLY A 60 -28.58 -5.51 -16.02
N LEU A 61 -28.60 -6.52 -16.89
CA LEU A 61 -27.45 -7.43 -17.04
C LEU A 61 -26.20 -6.68 -17.51
N LEU A 62 -26.32 -5.80 -18.51
CA LEU A 62 -25.20 -4.98 -18.99
C LEU A 62 -24.66 -4.08 -17.87
N THR A 63 -25.54 -3.45 -17.10
CA THR A 63 -25.13 -2.61 -15.98
C THR A 63 -24.34 -3.41 -14.94
N VAL A 64 -24.85 -4.59 -14.54
CA VAL A 64 -24.17 -5.47 -13.60
C VAL A 64 -22.80 -5.91 -14.15
N THR A 65 -22.74 -6.27 -15.43
CA THR A 65 -21.48 -6.67 -16.06
C THR A 65 -20.46 -5.53 -16.08
N ILE A 66 -20.88 -4.32 -16.47
CA ILE A 66 -20.00 -3.15 -16.47
C ILE A 66 -19.52 -2.83 -15.05
N CYS A 67 -20.40 -2.86 -14.05
CA CYS A 67 -20.03 -2.66 -12.65
C CYS A 67 -19.03 -3.73 -12.17
N ALA A 68 -19.27 -5.00 -12.47
CA ALA A 68 -18.39 -6.10 -12.08
C ALA A 68 -16.99 -5.96 -12.71
N VAL A 69 -16.91 -5.64 -13.99
CA VAL A 69 -15.64 -5.39 -14.69
C VAL A 69 -14.94 -4.16 -14.11
N SER A 70 -15.66 -3.07 -13.87
CA SER A 70 -15.07 -1.83 -13.30
C SER A 70 -14.54 -2.06 -11.89
N ILE A 71 -15.29 -2.75 -11.04
CA ILE A 71 -14.83 -3.09 -9.67
C ILE A 71 -13.63 -4.03 -9.75
N GLY A 72 -13.69 -5.07 -10.58
CA GLY A 72 -12.60 -6.03 -10.75
C GLY A 72 -11.30 -5.38 -11.21
N THR A 73 -11.37 -4.54 -12.25
CA THR A 73 -10.18 -3.82 -12.75
C THR A 73 -9.65 -2.80 -11.75
N SER A 74 -10.51 -2.04 -11.08
CA SER A 74 -10.08 -1.08 -10.07
C SER A 74 -9.42 -1.76 -8.87
N THR A 75 -9.97 -2.90 -8.43
CA THR A 75 -9.39 -3.69 -7.35
C THR A 75 -8.04 -4.29 -7.75
N ALA A 76 -7.93 -4.83 -8.96
CA ALA A 76 -6.67 -5.39 -9.47
C ALA A 76 -5.57 -4.33 -9.59
N LEU A 77 -5.90 -3.14 -10.10
CA LEU A 77 -4.95 -2.01 -10.16
C LEU A 77 -4.53 -1.55 -8.78
N ALA A 78 -5.49 -1.38 -7.85
CA ALA A 78 -5.18 -0.97 -6.48
C ALA A 78 -4.33 -2.02 -5.74
N MET A 79 -4.58 -3.32 -5.94
CA MET A 79 -3.77 -4.39 -5.38
C MET A 79 -2.36 -4.41 -5.98
N ASN A 80 -2.23 -4.21 -7.29
CA ASN A 80 -0.92 -4.17 -7.94
C ASN A 80 -0.10 -2.94 -7.49
N ASP A 81 -0.74 -1.77 -7.36
CA ASP A 81 -0.07 -0.56 -6.84
C ASP A 81 0.33 -0.73 -5.37
N LEU A 82 -0.55 -1.35 -4.56
CA LEU A 82 -0.24 -1.66 -3.16
C LEU A 82 0.91 -2.67 -3.06
N ALA A 83 0.91 -3.73 -3.85
CA ALA A 83 2.00 -4.71 -3.89
C ALA A 83 3.32 -4.04 -4.25
N ARG A 84 3.36 -3.26 -5.33
CA ARG A 84 4.59 -2.54 -5.77
C ARG A 84 5.10 -1.53 -4.74
N SER A 85 4.20 -0.83 -4.04
CA SER A 85 4.60 0.12 -3.00
C SER A 85 5.03 -0.56 -1.71
N SER A 86 4.51 -1.76 -1.44
CA SER A 86 4.84 -2.55 -0.25
C SER A 86 6.10 -3.41 -0.43
N THR A 87 6.45 -3.73 -1.68
CA THR A 87 7.60 -4.57 -2.03
C THR A 87 8.51 -3.84 -3.03
N PRO A 88 9.19 -2.77 -2.59
CA PRO A 88 10.04 -1.97 -3.49
C PRO A 88 11.37 -2.66 -3.85
N TYR A 89 11.69 -3.78 -3.21
CA TYR A 89 12.90 -4.58 -3.42
C TYR A 89 12.51 -6.00 -3.87
N ASP A 90 13.34 -6.61 -4.71
CA ASP A 90 13.11 -7.98 -5.17
C ASP A 90 13.45 -9.01 -4.08
N LEU A 91 14.42 -8.68 -3.21
CA LEU A 91 14.77 -9.48 -2.05
C LEU A 91 15.14 -8.56 -0.89
N ASN A 92 14.73 -8.97 0.32
CA ASN A 92 15.06 -8.30 1.56
C ASN A 92 15.44 -9.36 2.59
N VAL A 93 16.69 -9.36 3.03
CA VAL A 93 17.22 -10.30 4.03
C VAL A 93 17.42 -9.57 5.33
N LEU A 94 16.74 -10.04 6.39
CA LEU A 94 16.88 -9.49 7.74
C LEU A 94 17.79 -10.40 8.56
N CYS A 95 18.76 -9.79 9.25
CA CYS A 95 19.61 -10.48 10.22
C CYS A 95 19.52 -9.75 11.54
N ASP A 96 19.17 -10.48 12.60
CA ASP A 96 19.17 -10.02 13.98
C ASP A 96 20.63 -9.94 14.44
N THR A 97 21.07 -8.76 14.89
CA THR A 97 22.48 -8.55 15.25
C THR A 97 22.87 -9.29 16.51
N ASP A 98 21.96 -9.52 17.42
CA ASP A 98 22.20 -10.27 18.66
C ASP A 98 22.38 -11.76 18.40
N ARG A 99 21.63 -12.31 17.42
CA ARG A 99 21.66 -13.73 17.07
C ARG A 99 22.69 -14.06 16.01
N ASP A 100 22.78 -13.24 14.98
CA ASP A 100 23.50 -13.56 13.74
C ASP A 100 24.81 -12.75 13.60
N GLY A 101 25.03 -11.78 14.50
CA GLY A 101 26.20 -10.91 14.52
C GLY A 101 26.09 -9.69 13.61
N ASP A 102 26.99 -8.72 13.81
CA ASP A 102 27.01 -7.44 13.11
C ASP A 102 27.96 -7.49 11.87
N GLY A 103 27.71 -8.45 10.98
CA GLY A 103 28.53 -8.65 9.77
C GLY A 103 27.85 -8.17 8.48
N SER A 104 28.60 -8.29 7.38
CA SER A 104 28.04 -8.16 6.04
C SER A 104 27.20 -9.37 5.71
N ILE A 105 25.90 -9.16 5.47
CA ILE A 105 24.95 -10.21 5.05
C ILE A 105 25.38 -10.77 3.69
N ALA A 106 25.81 -9.91 2.76
CA ALA A 106 26.25 -10.32 1.44
C ALA A 106 27.48 -11.24 1.50
N ASP A 107 28.47 -10.95 2.39
CA ASP A 107 29.64 -11.79 2.57
C ASP A 107 29.28 -13.12 3.24
N HIS A 108 28.36 -13.10 4.19
CA HIS A 108 27.84 -14.32 4.82
C HIS A 108 27.16 -15.22 3.78
N LEU A 109 26.26 -14.68 2.97
CA LEU A 109 25.60 -15.41 1.88
C LEU A 109 26.59 -15.97 0.87
N ALA A 110 27.61 -15.19 0.51
CA ALA A 110 28.67 -15.65 -0.39
C ALA A 110 29.45 -16.84 0.20
N SER A 111 29.78 -16.81 1.50
CA SER A 111 30.41 -17.91 2.21
C SER A 111 29.59 -19.20 2.24
N CYS A 112 28.24 -19.03 2.22
CA CYS A 112 27.30 -20.14 2.14
C CYS A 112 26.99 -20.62 0.70
N GLY A 113 27.70 -20.07 -0.31
CA GLY A 113 27.54 -20.47 -1.70
C GLY A 113 26.46 -19.71 -2.48
N VAL A 114 25.94 -18.60 -1.95
CA VAL A 114 25.00 -17.71 -2.61
C VAL A 114 25.59 -16.30 -2.74
N PRO A 115 26.53 -16.08 -3.69
CA PRO A 115 27.13 -14.77 -3.92
C PRO A 115 26.11 -13.82 -4.54
N MET A 116 25.49 -12.95 -3.73
CA MET A 116 24.45 -12.02 -4.18
C MET A 116 24.90 -11.09 -5.31
N ALA A 117 26.22 -10.82 -5.40
CA ALA A 117 26.79 -10.04 -6.49
C ALA A 117 26.54 -10.63 -7.91
N ASP A 118 26.30 -11.94 -8.01
CA ASP A 118 26.01 -12.61 -9.27
C ASP A 118 24.55 -12.39 -9.73
N TYR A 119 23.66 -12.12 -8.79
CA TYR A 119 22.21 -12.00 -9.01
C TYR A 119 21.73 -10.54 -8.98
N ALA A 120 22.38 -9.68 -8.20
CA ALA A 120 21.96 -8.32 -7.96
C ALA A 120 22.40 -7.36 -9.08
N ALA A 121 21.45 -6.51 -9.54
CA ALA A 121 21.76 -5.30 -10.30
C ALA A 121 22.26 -4.20 -9.37
N ALA A 122 21.65 -4.11 -8.18
CA ALA A 122 22.04 -3.21 -7.11
C ALA A 122 21.68 -3.83 -5.76
N MET A 123 22.48 -3.56 -4.74
CA MET A 123 22.21 -4.00 -3.37
C MET A 123 22.79 -3.01 -2.37
N GLU A 124 22.11 -2.84 -1.23
CA GLU A 124 22.55 -2.01 -0.12
C GLU A 124 22.25 -2.71 1.20
N GLN A 125 23.16 -2.60 2.15
CA GLN A 125 22.90 -3.03 3.51
C GLN A 125 22.66 -1.81 4.39
N ILE A 126 21.54 -1.80 5.11
CA ILE A 126 21.17 -0.78 6.08
C ILE A 126 21.10 -1.39 7.47
N SER A 127 21.20 -0.54 8.51
CA SER A 127 21.10 -0.97 9.89
C SER A 127 19.96 -0.23 10.60
N LEU A 128 19.20 -0.97 11.39
CA LEU A 128 18.22 -0.44 12.32
C LEU A 128 18.77 -0.50 13.73
N TYR A 129 18.51 0.53 14.50
CA TYR A 129 18.94 0.70 15.88
C TYR A 129 17.74 0.86 16.79
N MET A 130 17.92 0.63 18.10
CA MET A 130 16.94 0.87 19.14
C MET A 130 17.21 2.19 19.84
N ALA A 131 16.19 3.03 19.98
CA ALA A 131 16.28 4.23 20.80
C ALA A 131 16.41 3.86 22.29
N ASP A 132 16.85 4.81 23.09
CA ASP A 132 16.94 4.71 24.57
C ASP A 132 15.59 4.97 25.25
N PHE A 133 14.49 4.88 24.54
CA PHE A 133 13.10 5.01 25.03
C PHE A 133 12.12 4.17 24.20
N THR A 134 10.94 3.90 24.80
CA THR A 134 9.91 3.03 24.21
C THR A 134 8.83 3.81 23.48
N TYR A 135 8.06 3.11 22.63
CA TYR A 135 6.87 3.68 21.99
C TYR A 135 5.86 4.20 23.02
N GLY A 136 5.69 3.50 24.16
CA GLY A 136 4.82 3.97 25.23
C GLY A 136 5.26 5.30 25.83
N THR A 137 6.57 5.53 25.96
CA THR A 137 7.12 6.82 26.38
C THR A 137 6.91 7.89 25.31
N TRP A 138 7.16 7.56 24.05
CA TRP A 138 7.01 8.48 22.92
C TRP A 138 5.55 8.87 22.69
N PHE A 139 4.61 7.92 22.85
CA PHE A 139 3.17 8.16 22.75
C PHE A 139 2.53 8.61 24.08
N SER A 140 3.32 9.05 25.05
CA SER A 140 2.84 9.43 26.37
C SER A 140 1.71 10.47 26.29
N GLY A 141 0.64 10.26 27.08
CA GLY A 141 -0.54 11.12 27.07
C GLY A 141 -1.60 10.76 26.06
N GLN A 142 -1.36 9.80 25.18
CA GLN A 142 -2.34 9.30 24.21
C GLN A 142 -3.09 8.07 24.77
N GLN A 143 -4.37 7.92 24.44
CA GLN A 143 -5.11 6.67 24.66
C GLN A 143 -4.82 5.72 23.50
N LEU A 144 -4.02 4.68 23.76
CA LEU A 144 -3.63 3.70 22.74
C LEU A 144 -4.72 2.63 22.61
N GLU A 145 -5.35 2.58 21.46
CA GLU A 145 -6.23 1.48 21.04
C GLU A 145 -5.50 0.64 19.98
N LEU A 146 -4.48 -0.09 20.43
CA LEU A 146 -3.67 -0.92 19.55
C LEU A 146 -4.35 -2.25 19.25
N TRP A 147 -4.14 -2.76 18.04
CA TRP A 147 -4.61 -4.10 17.67
C TRP A 147 -3.90 -5.15 18.52
N ALA A 148 -4.50 -6.33 18.66
CA ALA A 148 -3.94 -7.42 19.48
C ALA A 148 -2.48 -7.78 19.09
N MET A 149 -2.12 -7.64 17.82
CA MET A 149 -0.75 -7.87 17.32
C MET A 149 0.26 -6.79 17.77
N ASP A 150 -0.22 -5.62 18.14
CA ASP A 150 0.58 -4.49 18.57
C ASP A 150 0.43 -4.22 20.07
N ALA A 151 -0.21 -5.11 20.82
CA ALA A 151 -0.50 -4.92 22.25
C ALA A 151 0.76 -4.68 23.08
N ALA A 152 1.88 -5.29 22.72
CA ALA A 152 3.17 -5.12 23.37
C ALA A 152 4.01 -3.95 22.84
N LEU A 153 3.55 -3.24 21.79
CA LEU A 153 4.33 -2.19 21.14
C LEU A 153 4.76 -1.08 22.11
N SER A 154 3.91 -0.75 23.08
CA SER A 154 4.24 0.27 24.08
C SER A 154 5.48 -0.07 24.92
N GLU A 155 5.81 -1.35 25.05
CA GLU A 155 6.98 -1.83 25.80
C GLU A 155 8.23 -1.95 24.90
N CYS A 156 8.05 -1.90 23.58
CA CYS A 156 9.14 -1.97 22.62
C CYS A 156 9.87 -0.63 22.51
N GLU A 157 11.17 -0.68 22.33
CA GLU A 157 12.01 0.47 22.02
C GLU A 157 11.68 1.00 20.61
N VAL A 158 11.84 2.32 20.41
CA VAL A 158 11.54 2.97 19.14
C VAL A 158 12.65 2.68 18.13
N ASN A 159 12.27 2.27 16.94
CA ASN A 159 13.23 2.04 15.86
C ASN A 159 13.90 3.34 15.42
N VAL A 160 15.19 3.28 15.16
CA VAL A 160 16.02 4.37 14.66
C VAL A 160 16.77 3.92 13.42
N VAL A 161 16.84 4.78 12.42
CA VAL A 161 17.66 4.58 11.22
C VAL A 161 18.50 5.84 10.97
N THR A 162 19.71 5.66 10.45
CA THR A 162 20.52 6.82 10.05
C THR A 162 19.96 7.45 8.77
N VAL A 163 20.13 8.76 8.60
CA VAL A 163 19.72 9.43 7.36
C VAL A 163 20.49 8.89 6.16
N SER A 164 21.73 8.43 6.34
CA SER A 164 22.51 7.82 5.28
C SER A 164 21.94 6.48 4.85
N ASP A 165 21.57 5.60 5.79
CA ASP A 165 20.95 4.31 5.50
C ASP A 165 19.57 4.48 4.86
N PHE A 166 18.75 5.37 5.40
CA PHE A 166 17.44 5.68 4.85
C PHE A 166 17.54 6.16 3.39
N ASN A 167 18.49 7.07 3.12
CA ASN A 167 18.73 7.58 1.77
C ASN A 167 19.31 6.51 0.81
N ARG A 168 20.14 5.57 1.29
CA ARG A 168 20.59 4.43 0.49
C ARG A 168 19.40 3.54 0.08
N ALA A 169 18.51 3.26 1.01
CA ALA A 169 17.30 2.50 0.73
C ALA A 169 16.38 3.21 -0.29
N LEU A 170 16.21 4.53 -0.17
CA LEU A 170 15.46 5.32 -1.13
C LEU A 170 16.12 5.35 -2.52
N ALA A 171 17.45 5.45 -2.55
CA ALA A 171 18.21 5.51 -3.81
C ALA A 171 18.03 4.23 -4.64
N LEU A 172 17.98 3.03 -4.00
CA LEU A 172 17.65 1.78 -4.68
C LEU A 172 16.28 1.81 -5.37
N GLN A 173 15.33 2.57 -4.82
CA GLN A 173 14.00 2.76 -5.41
C GLN A 173 13.95 3.87 -6.47
N GLY A 174 15.07 4.54 -6.74
CA GLY A 174 15.13 5.71 -7.62
C GLY A 174 14.45 6.96 -7.04
N LYS A 175 14.22 7.00 -5.72
CA LYS A 175 13.62 8.15 -5.03
C LYS A 175 14.66 9.18 -4.64
N ALA A 176 14.22 10.43 -4.50
CA ALA A 176 15.07 11.52 -4.05
C ALA A 176 15.45 11.34 -2.57
N PRO A 177 16.69 11.69 -2.19
CA PRO A 177 17.11 11.63 -0.81
C PRO A 177 16.39 12.67 0.05
N VAL A 178 16.18 12.36 1.32
CA VAL A 178 15.72 13.34 2.31
C VAL A 178 16.91 14.13 2.85
N ALA A 179 16.71 15.44 3.05
CA ALA A 179 17.69 16.29 3.68
C ALA A 179 17.43 16.40 5.17
N LEU A 180 18.45 16.18 6.00
CA LEU A 180 18.39 16.26 7.44
C LEU A 180 19.61 17.02 7.99
N GLY A 181 19.39 18.04 8.82
CA GLY A 181 20.46 18.75 9.53
C GLY A 181 20.99 17.96 10.70
N GLU A 182 22.24 18.23 11.11
CA GLU A 182 22.96 17.54 12.18
C GLU A 182 22.26 17.55 13.56
N GLY A 183 21.40 18.50 13.82
CA GLY A 183 20.62 18.63 15.08
C GLY A 183 19.14 18.35 14.86
N GLN A 184 18.76 17.64 13.82
CA GLN A 184 17.36 17.45 13.46
C GLN A 184 16.98 15.97 13.41
N TYR A 185 15.68 15.69 13.49
CA TYR A 185 15.11 14.36 13.24
C TYR A 185 13.91 14.44 12.33
N LEU A 186 13.65 13.37 11.62
CA LEU A 186 12.42 13.08 10.87
C LEU A 186 11.80 11.79 11.38
N VAL A 187 10.55 11.55 10.99
CA VAL A 187 9.83 10.33 11.36
C VAL A 187 9.25 9.70 10.11
N ASN A 188 9.43 8.39 9.98
CA ASN A 188 8.76 7.57 8.98
C ASN A 188 7.77 6.64 9.67
N CYS A 189 6.58 6.48 9.10
CA CYS A 189 5.57 5.51 9.53
C CYS A 189 4.62 5.24 8.38
N ASN A 190 4.56 4.01 7.90
CA ASN A 190 3.65 3.61 6.85
C ASN A 190 2.56 2.61 7.31
N TYR A 191 2.59 2.23 8.59
CA TYR A 191 1.63 1.33 9.19
C TYR A 191 0.41 2.09 9.73
N LYS A 192 -0.77 1.80 9.17
CA LYS A 192 -2.02 2.50 9.53
C LYS A 192 -2.42 2.33 11.00
N GLY A 193 -2.01 1.24 11.64
CA GLY A 193 -2.35 0.95 13.04
C GLY A 193 -1.72 1.91 14.04
N THR A 194 -0.57 2.51 13.70
CA THR A 194 0.16 3.43 14.57
C THR A 194 0.30 4.83 14.00
N TYR A 195 -0.02 5.05 12.73
CA TYR A 195 0.19 6.33 12.03
C TYR A 195 -0.35 7.53 12.79
N ALA A 196 -1.59 7.46 13.29
CA ALA A 196 -2.22 8.57 14.01
C ALA A 196 -1.50 8.89 15.32
N TYR A 197 -0.98 7.88 16.03
CA TYR A 197 -0.21 8.06 17.26
C TYR A 197 1.16 8.68 16.98
N VAL A 198 1.82 8.24 15.92
CA VAL A 198 3.10 8.79 15.45
C VAL A 198 2.95 10.24 15.00
N GLU A 199 1.89 10.54 14.24
CA GLU A 199 1.59 11.90 13.80
C GLU A 199 1.36 12.84 15.00
N GLN A 200 0.59 12.40 16.00
CA GLN A 200 0.37 13.15 17.22
C GLN A 200 1.67 13.32 18.02
N ALA A 201 2.45 12.25 18.19
CA ALA A 201 3.74 12.31 18.89
C ALA A 201 4.71 13.28 18.20
N LEU A 202 4.74 13.30 16.87
CA LEU A 202 5.54 14.28 16.10
C LEU A 202 5.09 15.71 16.37
N GLN A 203 3.80 15.96 16.61
CA GLN A 203 3.27 17.28 16.92
C GLN A 203 3.61 17.69 18.37
N ASP A 204 3.51 16.76 19.30
CA ASP A 204 3.73 16.99 20.73
C ASP A 204 5.21 17.19 21.07
N HIS A 205 6.12 16.57 20.31
CA HIS A 205 7.56 16.63 20.52
C HIS A 205 8.27 17.49 19.47
N ALA A 206 8.37 18.80 19.71
CA ALA A 206 9.19 19.69 18.87
C ALA A 206 10.70 19.39 19.02
N GLU A 207 11.08 18.91 20.20
CA GLU A 207 12.42 18.45 20.57
C GLU A 207 12.33 17.01 21.05
N LEU A 208 13.31 16.19 20.71
CA LEU A 208 13.45 14.83 21.16
C LEU A 208 14.89 14.54 21.56
N THR A 209 15.10 13.91 22.70
CA THR A 209 16.43 13.46 23.10
C THR A 209 16.61 12.00 22.70
N VAL A 210 17.64 11.73 21.90
CA VAL A 210 17.99 10.38 21.43
C VAL A 210 19.48 10.19 21.69
N ASN A 211 19.86 9.17 22.42
CA ASN A 211 21.27 8.87 22.75
C ASN A 211 22.02 10.08 23.35
N GLY A 212 21.33 10.87 24.20
CA GLY A 212 21.87 12.09 24.80
C GLY A 212 21.96 13.30 23.88
N PHE A 213 21.59 13.19 22.60
CA PHE A 213 21.51 14.32 21.67
C PHE A 213 20.12 14.92 21.66
N VAL A 214 20.03 16.24 21.84
CA VAL A 214 18.78 16.97 21.70
C VAL A 214 18.59 17.31 20.21
N LEU A 215 17.54 16.77 19.60
CA LEU A 215 17.22 16.91 18.19
C LEU A 215 15.94 17.72 18.01
N GLN A 216 15.95 18.64 17.05
CA GLN A 216 14.78 19.42 16.67
C GLN A 216 14.03 18.72 15.53
N ARG A 217 12.73 18.78 15.55
CA ARG A 217 11.89 18.28 14.45
C ARG A 217 12.20 19.03 13.14
N ALA A 218 12.60 18.32 12.09
CA ALA A 218 12.92 18.91 10.78
C ALA A 218 11.67 19.25 9.95
N GLY A 219 10.55 18.57 10.19
CA GLY A 219 9.29 18.75 9.48
C GLY A 219 8.07 18.46 10.34
N THR A 220 6.89 18.80 9.84
CA THR A 220 5.61 18.58 10.52
C THR A 220 4.84 17.38 9.97
N GLN A 221 5.35 16.72 8.96
CA GLN A 221 4.73 15.58 8.30
C GLN A 221 5.51 14.31 8.59
N VAL A 222 4.79 13.23 8.83
CA VAL A 222 5.33 11.88 8.92
C VAL A 222 5.56 11.38 7.50
N LEU A 223 6.76 10.88 7.21
CA LEU A 223 7.06 10.22 5.95
C LEU A 223 6.35 8.86 5.91
N GLN A 224 6.00 8.40 4.71
CA GLN A 224 5.31 7.13 4.50
C GLN A 224 6.05 6.25 3.49
N GLU A 225 7.37 6.22 3.64
CA GLU A 225 8.24 5.46 2.73
C GLU A 225 8.40 4.02 3.22
N THR A 226 8.44 3.09 2.28
CA THR A 226 8.87 1.72 2.55
C THR A 226 10.36 1.63 2.27
N PHE A 227 11.17 1.60 3.31
CA PHE A 227 12.64 1.56 3.19
C PHE A 227 13.23 0.19 3.58
N PHE A 228 12.45 -0.68 4.17
CA PHE A 228 12.71 -2.11 4.34
C PHE A 228 11.38 -2.87 4.41
N MET A 229 11.41 -4.17 4.28
CA MET A 229 10.22 -5.03 4.35
C MET A 229 10.33 -5.95 5.56
N THR A 230 9.20 -6.19 6.22
CA THR A 230 9.06 -7.18 7.28
C THR A 230 8.21 -8.36 6.76
N GLN A 231 8.12 -9.45 7.55
CA GLN A 231 7.28 -10.62 7.23
C GLN A 231 5.81 -10.28 6.92
N MET A 232 5.33 -9.17 7.43
CA MET A 232 3.95 -8.73 7.23
C MET A 232 3.84 -7.62 6.18
N GLY A 233 4.88 -7.38 5.38
CA GLY A 233 4.90 -6.33 4.38
C GLY A 233 5.21 -4.96 4.97
N ASN A 234 4.37 -3.98 4.67
CA ASN A 234 4.58 -2.56 4.95
C ASN A 234 4.19 -2.21 6.41
N ASN A 235 5.06 -2.48 7.37
CA ASN A 235 4.76 -2.40 8.80
C ASN A 235 5.74 -1.54 9.61
N ASP A 236 6.23 -0.44 9.04
CA ASP A 236 6.95 0.55 9.83
C ASP A 236 5.97 1.25 10.79
N ARG A 237 6.07 0.88 12.07
CA ARG A 237 5.21 1.36 13.16
C ARG A 237 5.58 2.75 13.65
N GLY A 238 6.64 3.32 13.12
CA GLY A 238 7.22 4.61 13.48
C GLY A 238 8.71 4.47 13.73
N THR A 239 9.52 4.92 12.77
CA THR A 239 10.99 4.91 12.85
C THR A 239 11.50 6.34 12.85
N LEU A 240 12.43 6.62 13.76
CA LEU A 240 13.14 7.90 13.82
C LEU A 240 14.28 7.89 12.81
N ILE A 241 14.35 8.91 11.98
CA ILE A 241 15.47 9.16 11.06
C ILE A 241 16.34 10.22 11.70
N VAL A 242 17.59 9.85 12.00
CA VAL A 242 18.53 10.71 12.73
C VAL A 242 19.85 10.86 11.97
N PRO A 243 20.66 11.89 12.27
CA PRO A 243 22.04 11.97 11.77
C PRO A 243 22.89 10.77 12.22
N ASP A 244 23.81 10.33 11.39
CA ASP A 244 24.61 9.12 11.59
C ASP A 244 25.35 9.10 12.95
N ARG A 245 25.84 10.25 13.42
CA ARG A 245 26.51 10.39 14.70
C ARG A 245 25.61 10.06 15.91
N VAL A 246 24.30 10.24 15.78
CA VAL A 246 23.34 10.00 16.86
C VAL A 246 23.16 8.50 17.06
N ALA A 247 23.10 7.75 15.98
CA ALA A 247 22.95 6.30 16.01
C ALA A 247 24.22 5.56 16.44
N ALA A 248 25.39 6.17 16.34
CA ALA A 248 26.68 5.51 16.61
C ALA A 248 26.87 4.95 18.03
N GLY A 249 26.03 5.34 18.99
CA GLY A 249 26.06 4.83 20.37
C GLY A 249 24.84 4.00 20.74
N LEU A 250 23.89 3.82 19.84
CA LEU A 250 22.69 3.02 20.07
C LEU A 250 22.95 1.53 19.83
N ALA A 251 22.19 0.67 20.50
CA ALA A 251 22.17 -0.74 20.23
C ALA A 251 21.65 -0.99 18.81
N LYS A 252 22.36 -1.78 18.04
CA LYS A 252 21.92 -2.19 16.72
C LYS A 252 21.00 -3.40 16.87
N ASP A 253 19.83 -3.37 16.25
CA ASP A 253 18.82 -4.42 16.29
C ASP A 253 18.90 -5.32 15.08
N LEU A 254 18.78 -4.74 13.90
CA LEU A 254 18.72 -5.47 12.63
C LEU A 254 19.73 -4.91 11.63
N ASN A 255 20.35 -5.82 10.89
CA ASN A 255 20.91 -5.53 9.58
C ASN A 255 19.95 -6.01 8.50
N VAL A 256 19.75 -5.21 7.47
CA VAL A 256 18.84 -5.51 6.36
C VAL A 256 19.60 -5.37 5.05
N LEU A 257 19.70 -6.45 4.30
CA LEU A 257 20.21 -6.43 2.93
C LEU A 257 19.03 -6.24 1.99
N LEU A 258 19.05 -5.14 1.24
CA LEU A 258 18.09 -4.78 0.20
C LEU A 258 18.67 -5.09 -1.16
N VAL A 259 17.97 -5.84 -1.99
CA VAL A 259 18.48 -6.29 -3.29
C VAL A 259 17.47 -5.99 -4.39
N GLN A 260 18.00 -5.48 -5.51
CA GLN A 260 17.29 -5.47 -6.79
C GLN A 260 17.99 -6.44 -7.74
N TYR A 261 17.26 -7.39 -8.29
CA TYR A 261 17.79 -8.39 -9.19
C TYR A 261 18.13 -7.82 -10.57
N ARG A 262 19.04 -8.48 -11.24
CA ARG A 262 19.23 -8.30 -12.68
C ARG A 262 18.01 -8.85 -13.43
N ALA A 263 17.75 -8.31 -14.60
CA ALA A 263 16.58 -8.70 -15.42
C ALA A 263 16.59 -10.18 -15.86
N ASP A 264 17.76 -10.82 -15.84
CA ASP A 264 17.98 -12.23 -16.19
C ASP A 264 18.05 -13.16 -14.98
N THR A 265 17.89 -12.63 -13.76
CA THR A 265 17.89 -13.44 -12.53
C THR A 265 16.52 -14.11 -12.33
N ASP A 266 16.55 -15.42 -12.07
CA ASP A 266 15.37 -16.17 -11.64
C ASP A 266 15.25 -16.10 -10.10
N PRO A 267 14.23 -15.41 -9.55
CA PRO A 267 14.03 -15.30 -8.10
C PRO A 267 13.88 -16.66 -7.40
N ASP A 268 13.21 -17.63 -8.06
CA ASP A 268 12.96 -18.95 -7.49
C ASP A 268 14.29 -19.73 -7.34
N GLU A 269 15.23 -19.58 -8.27
CA GLU A 269 16.56 -20.18 -8.17
C GLU A 269 17.33 -19.66 -6.94
N VAL A 270 17.30 -18.34 -6.74
CA VAL A 270 17.96 -17.69 -5.60
C VAL A 270 17.34 -18.19 -4.29
N LEU A 271 16.01 -18.18 -4.20
CA LEU A 271 15.28 -18.63 -3.02
C LEU A 271 15.61 -20.10 -2.67
N GLN A 272 15.61 -20.99 -3.66
CA GLN A 272 15.95 -22.40 -3.44
C GLN A 272 17.39 -22.59 -2.89
N LYS A 273 18.32 -21.72 -3.25
CA LYS A 273 19.68 -21.74 -2.71
C LYS A 273 19.78 -21.18 -1.30
N MET A 274 18.84 -20.30 -0.91
CA MET A 274 18.79 -19.69 0.43
C MET A 274 18.12 -20.59 1.48
N ILE A 275 17.12 -21.38 1.11
CA ILE A 275 16.41 -22.30 2.02
C ILE A 275 17.35 -23.19 2.85
N PRO A 276 18.38 -23.86 2.28
CA PRO A 276 19.29 -24.71 3.05
C PRO A 276 20.15 -23.97 4.09
N ILE A 277 20.27 -22.64 3.96
CA ILE A 277 21.08 -21.81 4.84
C ILE A 277 20.31 -21.42 6.12
N GLY A 278 19.02 -21.81 6.22
CA GLY A 278 18.15 -21.45 7.33
C GLY A 278 17.63 -19.99 7.24
N LEU A 279 17.70 -19.41 6.05
CA LEU A 279 17.16 -18.11 5.72
C LEU A 279 15.78 -18.25 5.04
N ASP A 280 15.03 -19.25 5.46
CA ASP A 280 13.61 -19.48 5.12
C ASP A 280 12.70 -18.31 5.52
N ASP A 281 13.16 -17.45 6.42
CA ASP A 281 12.54 -16.16 6.74
C ASP A 281 12.99 -15.00 5.81
N ALA A 282 13.89 -15.26 4.86
CA ALA A 282 14.22 -14.31 3.82
C ALA A 282 13.00 -14.11 2.90
N HIS A 283 12.44 -12.91 2.93
CA HIS A 283 11.26 -12.60 2.14
C HIS A 283 11.67 -12.17 0.74
N SER A 284 11.54 -13.10 -0.20
CA SER A 284 11.43 -12.79 -1.62
C SER A 284 9.95 -12.60 -1.97
N TYR A 285 9.64 -11.53 -2.62
CA TYR A 285 8.32 -11.26 -3.18
C TYR A 285 8.38 -11.19 -4.69
#